data_3a33d5c4cdb0d03d63a4a98641f8b317
#
_entry.id   3a33d5c4cdb0d03d63a4a98641f8b317
#
_cell.length_a   1.000
_cell.length_b   1.000
_cell.length_c   1.000
_cell.angle_alpha   90.00
_cell.angle_beta   90.00
_cell.angle_gamma   90.00
#
_symmetry.space_group_name_H-M   'P 1'
#
loop_
_entity.id
_entity.type
_entity.pdbx_description
1 polymer ?
#
loop_
_entity_poly.entity_id
_entity_poly.type
_entity_poly.pdbx_seq_one_letter_code
_entity_poly.pdbx_strand_id
1 'polypeptide(L)'
;NPGERPDIYGKIGNAGVSICCLDDLKKLYSGFELANSMTSVSMTINGPAPMLLAFFMNAAIDQECEKYISENGLENQVQQKIERIYKNKGVVRPKYQGELPEGNKGLGLFLLGVTGDEVLDNTIYQKIKTETLTKVRGTVQADILKEDQAQNTCIFSTEFALKMMGDVQEYFIDNGIRNFYSVSISGYHIAEAGANPISQLAFTLANGFTYVEYYLSRGMDINEFGPNLSFFFSNGVDPEYAVIGRVARRLWAKAMKNKYGANKRAQMLKYHIQTSGRSLHAQEIDFNDIRTTLQALYAIYDNCNSLHTNAYDEAITTP
;
A
#
# COMPACT_ATOMS: atom_id res chain seq x y z
N ASN A 1 -18.95 9.24 13.36
CA ASN A 1 -18.80 10.67 13.61
C ASN A 1 -18.05 10.89 14.94
N PRO A 2 -16.84 11.52 14.94
CA PRO A 2 -16.06 11.75 16.17
C PRO A 2 -16.79 12.61 17.20
N GLY A 3 -17.66 13.55 16.79
CA GLY A 3 -18.44 14.40 17.68
C GLY A 3 -19.46 13.64 18.52
N GLU A 4 -19.85 12.44 18.08
CA GLU A 4 -20.80 11.56 18.79
C GLU A 4 -20.07 10.50 19.64
N ARG A 5 -18.75 10.44 19.54
CA ARG A 5 -17.88 9.47 20.21
C ARG A 5 -16.78 10.19 21.00
N PRO A 6 -17.09 10.68 22.21
CA PRO A 6 -16.11 11.41 23.04
C PRO A 6 -14.83 10.63 23.35
N ASP A 7 -14.92 9.30 23.37
CA ASP A 7 -13.79 8.39 23.61
C ASP A 7 -12.75 8.41 22.48
N ILE A 8 -13.15 8.82 21.28
CA ILE A 8 -12.26 8.93 20.10
C ILE A 8 -12.09 10.36 19.61
N TYR A 9 -12.73 11.32 20.25
CA TYR A 9 -12.61 12.74 19.87
C TYR A 9 -11.15 13.20 19.95
N GLY A 10 -10.67 13.85 18.91
CA GLY A 10 -9.28 14.29 18.81
C GLY A 10 -8.26 13.19 18.49
N LYS A 11 -8.69 11.92 18.37
CA LYS A 11 -7.80 10.80 18.02
C LYS A 11 -7.84 10.44 16.53
N ILE A 12 -8.91 10.81 15.84
CA ILE A 12 -9.03 10.57 14.39
C ILE A 12 -8.20 11.60 13.64
N GLY A 13 -7.38 11.12 12.70
CA GLY A 13 -6.47 11.96 11.91
C GLY A 13 -5.18 12.34 12.66
N ASN A 14 -4.97 11.84 13.85
CA ASN A 14 -3.72 12.03 14.61
C ASN A 14 -2.55 11.29 13.94
N ALA A 15 -2.84 10.14 13.33
CA ALA A 15 -1.90 9.41 12.49
C ALA A 15 -2.66 8.86 11.28
N GLY A 16 -2.41 9.43 10.11
CA GLY A 16 -3.10 9.07 8.87
C GLY A 16 -4.43 9.80 8.67
N VAL A 17 -5.21 9.36 7.68
CA VAL A 17 -6.50 9.95 7.31
C VAL A 17 -7.63 8.92 7.40
N SER A 18 -8.83 9.39 7.75
CA SER A 18 -10.01 8.54 7.83
C SER A 18 -10.61 8.33 6.43
N ILE A 19 -10.53 7.11 5.91
CA ILE A 19 -11.11 6.69 4.64
C ILE A 19 -12.18 5.64 4.94
N CYS A 20 -13.43 6.02 4.85
CA CYS A 20 -14.58 5.16 5.17
C CYS A 20 -15.26 4.59 3.92
N CYS A 21 -15.09 5.25 2.77
CA CYS A 21 -15.71 4.86 1.52
C CYS A 21 -14.86 5.27 0.31
N LEU A 22 -15.25 4.81 -0.87
CA LEU A 22 -14.56 5.13 -2.12
C LEU A 22 -14.48 6.64 -2.39
N ASP A 23 -15.53 7.39 -2.10
CA ASP A 23 -15.56 8.83 -2.31
C ASP A 23 -14.53 9.58 -1.47
N ASP A 24 -14.23 9.10 -0.26
CA ASP A 24 -13.19 9.70 0.57
C ASP A 24 -11.80 9.51 -0.07
N LEU A 25 -11.56 8.34 -0.66
CA LEU A 25 -10.31 8.08 -1.37
C LEU A 25 -10.20 8.90 -2.67
N LYS A 26 -11.31 9.09 -3.40
CA LYS A 26 -11.36 9.97 -4.57
C LYS A 26 -10.99 11.41 -4.19
N LYS A 27 -11.51 11.91 -3.07
CA LYS A 27 -11.18 13.24 -2.56
C LYS A 27 -9.70 13.34 -2.17
N LEU A 28 -9.19 12.34 -1.45
CA LEU A 28 -7.78 12.30 -1.03
C LEU A 28 -6.82 12.39 -2.21
N TYR A 29 -7.09 11.64 -3.28
CA TYR A 29 -6.19 11.55 -4.43
C TYR A 29 -6.59 12.44 -5.61
N SER A 30 -7.53 13.37 -5.45
CA SER A 30 -8.01 14.23 -6.54
C SER A 30 -6.96 15.13 -7.19
N GLY A 31 -5.84 15.39 -6.49
CA GLY A 31 -4.71 16.14 -7.02
C GLY A 31 -3.65 15.29 -7.74
N PHE A 32 -3.81 13.97 -7.78
CA PHE A 32 -2.82 13.03 -8.33
C PHE A 32 -3.43 12.18 -9.43
N GLU A 33 -2.70 11.98 -10.51
CA GLU A 33 -3.07 11.02 -11.55
C GLU A 33 -2.59 9.61 -11.15
N LEU A 34 -3.49 8.77 -10.66
CA LEU A 34 -3.13 7.46 -10.09
C LEU A 34 -2.60 6.45 -11.13
N ALA A 35 -2.98 6.59 -12.39
CA ALA A 35 -2.48 5.76 -13.49
C ALA A 35 -1.22 6.33 -14.17
N ASN A 36 -0.68 7.46 -13.69
CA ASN A 36 0.55 8.04 -14.23
C ASN A 36 1.77 7.23 -13.79
N SER A 37 2.71 7.02 -14.69
CA SER A 37 3.95 6.24 -14.42
C SER A 37 4.85 6.87 -13.34
N MET A 38 4.71 8.15 -13.06
CA MET A 38 5.45 8.87 -12.02
C MET A 38 4.74 8.86 -10.67
N THR A 39 3.49 8.38 -10.60
CA THR A 39 2.73 8.27 -9.35
C THR A 39 2.86 6.85 -8.79
N SER A 40 3.24 6.75 -7.53
CA SER A 40 3.27 5.49 -6.78
C SER A 40 2.71 5.75 -5.39
N VAL A 41 1.77 4.93 -4.94
CA VAL A 41 1.09 5.08 -3.66
C VAL A 41 1.45 3.93 -2.73
N SER A 42 1.88 4.26 -1.51
CA SER A 42 2.12 3.27 -0.46
C SER A 42 1.05 3.41 0.62
N MET A 43 0.34 2.31 0.89
CA MET A 43 -0.73 2.27 1.89
C MET A 43 -0.32 1.38 3.05
N THR A 44 -0.16 1.98 4.23
CA THR A 44 0.19 1.28 5.48
C THR A 44 -1.09 0.78 6.15
N ILE A 45 -1.58 -0.38 5.72
CA ILE A 45 -2.85 -0.95 6.16
C ILE A 45 -2.69 -2.47 6.25
N ASN A 46 -3.23 -3.08 7.30
CA ASN A 46 -3.19 -4.53 7.54
C ASN A 46 -4.59 -5.18 7.37
N GLY A 47 -5.36 -5.36 8.42
CA GLY A 47 -6.65 -6.03 8.36
C GLY A 47 -7.61 -5.50 7.28
N PRO A 48 -7.85 -4.18 7.18
CA PRO A 48 -8.71 -3.60 6.13
C PRO A 48 -8.04 -3.43 4.77
N ALA A 49 -6.83 -3.97 4.54
CA ALA A 49 -6.08 -3.81 3.30
C ALA A 49 -6.86 -4.12 2.02
N PRO A 50 -7.65 -5.21 1.91
CA PRO A 50 -8.41 -5.49 0.70
C PRO A 50 -9.45 -4.42 0.38
N MET A 51 -10.09 -3.83 1.40
CA MET A 51 -11.08 -2.76 1.21
C MET A 51 -10.43 -1.50 0.66
N LEU A 52 -9.31 -1.06 1.27
CA LEU A 52 -8.59 0.13 0.83
C LEU A 52 -7.92 -0.07 -0.52
N LEU A 53 -7.43 -1.27 -0.80
CA LEU A 53 -6.91 -1.64 -2.11
C LEU A 53 -8.02 -1.57 -3.18
N ALA A 54 -9.22 -2.10 -2.88
CA ALA A 54 -10.36 -1.99 -3.78
C ALA A 54 -10.78 -0.54 -4.02
N PHE A 55 -10.80 0.30 -2.97
CA PHE A 55 -11.07 1.74 -3.14
C PHE A 55 -10.01 2.41 -4.01
N PHE A 56 -8.73 2.10 -3.80
CA PHE A 56 -7.64 2.65 -4.61
C PHE A 56 -7.77 2.28 -6.09
N MET A 57 -7.99 1.00 -6.39
CA MET A 57 -8.15 0.54 -7.77
C MET A 57 -9.37 1.18 -8.44
N ASN A 58 -10.50 1.26 -7.75
CA ASN A 58 -11.70 1.91 -8.28
C ASN A 58 -11.52 3.42 -8.44
N ALA A 59 -10.86 4.10 -7.50
CA ALA A 59 -10.55 5.52 -7.65
C ALA A 59 -9.68 5.80 -8.88
N ALA A 60 -8.66 4.95 -9.13
CA ALA A 60 -7.82 5.08 -10.32
C ALA A 60 -8.61 4.84 -11.62
N ILE A 61 -9.48 3.83 -11.63
CA ILE A 61 -10.35 3.54 -12.79
C ILE A 61 -11.30 4.71 -13.04
N ASP A 62 -11.91 5.26 -11.98
CA ASP A 62 -12.84 6.36 -12.11
C ASP A 62 -12.16 7.66 -12.58
N GLN A 63 -10.90 7.89 -12.21
CA GLN A 63 -10.12 9.00 -12.78
C GLN A 63 -9.93 8.86 -14.30
N GLU A 64 -9.62 7.67 -14.77
CA GLU A 64 -9.47 7.43 -16.21
C GLU A 64 -10.83 7.45 -16.94
N CYS A 65 -11.92 7.01 -16.28
CA CYS A 65 -13.28 7.19 -16.80
C CYS A 65 -13.65 8.68 -16.94
N GLU A 66 -13.30 9.51 -15.94
CA GLU A 66 -13.54 10.95 -15.99
C GLU A 66 -12.78 11.63 -17.14
N LYS A 67 -11.50 11.25 -17.35
CA LYS A 67 -10.73 11.72 -18.50
C LYS A 67 -11.39 11.33 -19.81
N TYR A 68 -11.81 10.08 -19.95
CA TYR A 68 -12.52 9.61 -21.15
C TYR A 68 -13.81 10.40 -21.39
N ILE A 69 -14.60 10.68 -20.35
CA ILE A 69 -15.83 11.46 -20.43
C ILE A 69 -15.53 12.88 -20.97
N SER A 70 -14.51 13.53 -20.43
CA SER A 70 -14.12 14.87 -20.84
C SER A 70 -13.55 14.92 -22.26
N GLU A 71 -12.66 14.00 -22.61
CA GLU A 71 -12.04 13.93 -23.93
C GLU A 71 -13.06 13.65 -25.06
N ASN A 72 -14.19 13.00 -24.73
CA ASN A 72 -15.26 12.68 -25.69
C ASN A 72 -16.49 13.61 -25.59
N GLY A 73 -16.45 14.64 -24.74
CA GLY A 73 -17.54 15.61 -24.60
C GLY A 73 -18.84 15.01 -24.04
N LEU A 74 -18.71 13.99 -23.18
CA LEU A 74 -19.85 13.22 -22.64
C LEU A 74 -20.37 13.78 -21.30
N GLU A 75 -19.81 14.87 -20.78
CA GLU A 75 -20.09 15.39 -19.43
C GLU A 75 -21.59 15.63 -19.21
N ASN A 76 -22.26 16.26 -20.17
CA ASN A 76 -23.70 16.55 -20.05
C ASN A 76 -24.55 15.28 -20.03
N GLN A 77 -24.21 14.29 -20.86
CA GLN A 77 -24.92 13.00 -20.91
C GLN A 77 -24.75 12.24 -19.61
N VAL A 78 -23.51 12.16 -19.11
CA VAL A 78 -23.18 11.49 -17.86
C VAL A 78 -23.81 12.20 -16.67
N GLN A 79 -23.80 13.55 -16.63
CA GLN A 79 -24.44 14.32 -15.59
C GLN A 79 -25.94 14.02 -15.51
N GLN A 80 -26.66 13.97 -16.64
CA GLN A 80 -28.07 13.60 -16.67
C GLN A 80 -28.30 12.16 -16.15
N LYS A 81 -27.40 11.23 -16.46
CA LYS A 81 -27.47 9.85 -15.97
C LYS A 81 -27.29 9.80 -14.45
N ILE A 82 -26.33 10.53 -13.92
CA ILE A 82 -26.10 10.63 -12.47
C ILE A 82 -27.33 11.23 -11.76
N GLU A 83 -27.91 12.30 -12.30
CA GLU A 83 -29.12 12.92 -11.74
C GLU A 83 -30.30 11.94 -11.68
N ARG A 84 -30.48 11.12 -12.71
CA ARG A 84 -31.50 10.05 -12.71
C ARG A 84 -31.24 9.02 -11.63
N ILE A 85 -29.97 8.58 -11.46
CA ILE A 85 -29.57 7.63 -10.42
C ILE A 85 -29.96 8.17 -9.03
N TYR A 86 -29.59 9.42 -8.74
CA TYR A 86 -29.85 10.04 -7.44
C TYR A 86 -31.32 10.36 -7.21
N LYS A 87 -32.03 10.75 -8.24
CA LYS A 87 -33.49 10.91 -8.19
C LYS A 87 -34.19 9.61 -7.82
N ASN A 88 -33.74 8.49 -8.41
CA ASN A 88 -34.30 7.16 -8.11
C ASN A 88 -33.92 6.67 -6.70
N LYS A 89 -32.68 6.97 -6.22
CA LYS A 89 -32.23 6.63 -4.87
C LYS A 89 -32.91 7.49 -3.78
N GLY A 90 -33.49 8.66 -4.12
CA GLY A 90 -34.14 9.57 -3.18
C GLY A 90 -33.19 10.20 -2.15
N VAL A 91 -31.89 10.27 -2.46
CA VAL A 91 -30.84 10.82 -1.59
C VAL A 91 -30.06 11.93 -2.29
N VAL A 92 -29.42 12.78 -1.50
CA VAL A 92 -28.58 13.85 -2.01
C VAL A 92 -27.24 13.30 -2.50
N ARG A 93 -26.82 13.70 -3.70
CA ARG A 93 -25.51 13.31 -4.25
C ARG A 93 -24.39 13.91 -3.42
N PRO A 94 -23.34 13.13 -3.07
CA PRO A 94 -22.13 13.66 -2.45
C PRO A 94 -21.45 14.69 -3.34
N LYS A 95 -20.90 15.73 -2.72
CA LYS A 95 -20.12 16.77 -3.39
C LYS A 95 -18.86 17.05 -2.61
N TYR A 96 -17.82 17.49 -3.29
CA TYR A 96 -16.65 18.05 -2.64
C TYR A 96 -17.06 19.39 -2.00
N GLN A 97 -16.65 19.59 -0.74
CA GLN A 97 -16.96 20.81 0.02
C GLN A 97 -15.68 21.63 0.20
N GLY A 98 -15.78 22.92 -0.07
CA GLY A 98 -14.65 23.85 0.01
C GLY A 98 -13.94 24.04 -1.34
N GLU A 99 -12.88 24.83 -1.30
CA GLU A 99 -12.03 25.10 -2.46
C GLU A 99 -10.95 24.03 -2.59
N LEU A 100 -10.60 23.68 -3.82
CA LEU A 100 -9.50 22.77 -4.08
C LEU A 100 -8.17 23.48 -3.77
N PRO A 101 -7.20 22.79 -3.17
CA PRO A 101 -5.85 23.30 -3.00
C PRO A 101 -5.24 23.76 -4.34
N GLU A 102 -4.35 24.71 -4.31
CA GLU A 102 -3.63 25.16 -5.49
C GLU A 102 -2.93 23.98 -6.18
N GLY A 103 -3.08 23.91 -7.51
CA GLY A 103 -2.54 22.80 -8.33
C GLY A 103 -3.38 21.52 -8.35
N ASN A 104 -4.38 21.39 -7.48
CA ASN A 104 -5.30 20.24 -7.50
C ASN A 104 -6.37 20.43 -8.58
N LYS A 105 -6.40 19.56 -9.58
CA LYS A 105 -7.33 19.60 -10.71
C LYS A 105 -8.69 18.95 -10.43
N GLY A 106 -8.90 18.37 -9.25
CA GLY A 106 -10.15 17.71 -8.87
C GLY A 106 -10.44 16.41 -9.63
N LEU A 107 -9.41 15.72 -10.11
CA LEU A 107 -9.57 14.51 -10.91
C LEU A 107 -10.26 13.40 -10.09
N GLY A 108 -11.30 12.78 -10.65
CA GLY A 108 -12.15 11.79 -9.98
C GLY A 108 -13.34 12.38 -9.22
N LEU A 109 -13.38 13.70 -9.00
CA LEU A 109 -14.47 14.34 -8.25
C LEU A 109 -15.76 14.49 -9.06
N PHE A 110 -15.69 14.48 -10.38
CA PHE A 110 -16.88 14.47 -11.24
C PHE A 110 -17.71 13.18 -11.03
N LEU A 111 -17.09 12.09 -10.62
CA LEU A 111 -17.75 10.82 -10.36
C LEU A 111 -17.99 10.55 -8.85
N LEU A 112 -18.03 11.58 -7.99
CA LEU A 112 -18.45 11.40 -6.60
C LEU A 112 -19.86 10.83 -6.52
N GLY A 113 -20.00 9.77 -5.72
CA GLY A 113 -21.26 9.07 -5.46
C GLY A 113 -21.65 8.05 -6.53
N VAL A 114 -20.89 7.94 -7.61
CA VAL A 114 -21.07 6.92 -8.66
C VAL A 114 -19.72 6.37 -9.10
N THR A 115 -19.74 5.24 -9.80
CA THR A 115 -18.55 4.64 -10.40
C THR A 115 -18.66 4.65 -11.93
N GLY A 116 -17.53 4.47 -12.61
CA GLY A 116 -17.47 4.52 -14.07
C GLY A 116 -18.40 3.51 -14.76
N ASP A 117 -18.59 2.31 -14.18
CA ASP A 117 -19.48 1.28 -14.69
C ASP A 117 -20.97 1.63 -14.59
N GLU A 118 -21.35 2.49 -13.61
CA GLU A 118 -22.72 2.98 -13.51
C GLU A 118 -23.08 3.99 -14.61
N VAL A 119 -22.08 4.68 -15.18
CA VAL A 119 -22.31 5.83 -16.06
C VAL A 119 -21.86 5.63 -17.51
N LEU A 120 -20.84 4.81 -17.76
CA LEU A 120 -20.35 4.49 -19.10
C LEU A 120 -20.97 3.20 -19.66
N ASP A 121 -20.76 2.97 -20.94
CA ASP A 121 -21.05 1.67 -21.56
C ASP A 121 -20.08 0.62 -21.01
N ASN A 122 -20.59 -0.60 -20.79
CA ASN A 122 -19.78 -1.67 -20.19
C ASN A 122 -18.53 -2.01 -21.00
N THR A 123 -18.59 -1.96 -22.32
CA THR A 123 -17.44 -2.27 -23.18
C THR A 123 -16.34 -1.22 -23.00
N ILE A 124 -16.73 0.05 -22.93
CA ILE A 124 -15.79 1.17 -22.70
C ILE A 124 -15.20 1.06 -21.29
N TYR A 125 -16.05 0.85 -20.28
CA TYR A 125 -15.61 0.70 -18.90
C TYR A 125 -14.61 -0.44 -18.73
N GLN A 126 -14.87 -1.63 -19.28
CA GLN A 126 -13.96 -2.78 -19.16
C GLN A 126 -12.62 -2.52 -19.83
N LYS A 127 -12.59 -1.81 -20.95
CA LYS A 127 -11.35 -1.40 -21.60
C LYS A 127 -10.54 -0.45 -20.68
N ILE A 128 -11.16 0.60 -20.17
CA ILE A 128 -10.53 1.55 -19.26
C ILE A 128 -10.02 0.83 -18.00
N LYS A 129 -10.84 -0.02 -17.40
CA LYS A 129 -10.47 -0.81 -16.23
C LYS A 129 -9.21 -1.64 -16.48
N THR A 130 -9.19 -2.43 -17.57
CA THR A 130 -8.06 -3.29 -17.91
C THR A 130 -6.78 -2.48 -18.10
N GLU A 131 -6.86 -1.39 -18.86
CA GLU A 131 -5.70 -0.52 -19.11
C GLU A 131 -5.20 0.15 -17.82
N THR A 132 -6.09 0.62 -16.96
CA THR A 132 -5.76 1.28 -15.70
C THR A 132 -5.06 0.34 -14.74
N LEU A 133 -5.60 -0.87 -14.55
CA LEU A 133 -5.03 -1.86 -13.63
C LEU A 133 -3.61 -2.29 -14.02
N THR A 134 -3.26 -2.26 -15.30
CA THR A 134 -1.88 -2.52 -15.73
C THR A 134 -0.91 -1.36 -15.49
N LYS A 135 -1.43 -0.14 -15.30
CA LYS A 135 -0.62 1.09 -15.14
C LYS A 135 -0.37 1.47 -13.69
N VAL A 136 -1.34 1.21 -12.79
CA VAL A 136 -1.24 1.60 -11.37
C VAL A 136 0.03 1.08 -10.72
N ARG A 137 0.60 1.89 -9.82
CA ARG A 137 1.85 1.59 -9.12
C ARG A 137 1.69 1.87 -7.62
N GLY A 138 2.26 1.00 -6.82
CA GLY A 138 2.21 1.18 -5.39
C GLY A 138 2.42 -0.09 -4.60
N THR A 139 2.07 -0.02 -3.35
CA THR A 139 2.07 -1.15 -2.43
C THR A 139 0.97 -1.00 -1.40
N VAL A 140 0.40 -2.11 -1.01
CA VAL A 140 -0.36 -2.23 0.23
C VAL A 140 0.46 -3.07 1.21
N GLN A 141 0.59 -2.63 2.45
CA GLN A 141 1.43 -3.35 3.41
C GLN A 141 0.89 -4.76 3.69
N ALA A 142 -0.34 -4.88 4.13
CA ALA A 142 -1.14 -6.11 4.22
C ALA A 142 -0.42 -7.33 4.83
N ASP A 143 0.68 -7.16 5.56
CA ASP A 143 1.42 -8.28 6.16
C ASP A 143 0.76 -8.71 7.46
N ILE A 144 -0.12 -9.69 7.34
CA ILE A 144 -0.90 -10.26 8.45
C ILE A 144 -0.06 -11.12 9.40
N LEU A 145 1.02 -11.73 8.91
CA LEU A 145 1.87 -12.58 9.75
C LEU A 145 2.63 -11.74 10.77
N LYS A 146 3.19 -10.59 10.36
CA LYS A 146 3.86 -9.68 11.28
C LYS A 146 2.89 -9.00 12.23
N GLU A 147 1.64 -8.79 11.81
CA GLU A 147 0.60 -8.20 12.65
C GLU A 147 0.33 -9.09 13.87
N ASP A 148 0.24 -10.40 13.67
CA ASP A 148 0.12 -11.37 14.75
C ASP A 148 1.41 -11.45 15.60
N GLN A 149 2.57 -11.49 14.95
CA GLN A 149 3.86 -11.71 15.60
C GLN A 149 4.37 -10.49 16.40
N ALA A 150 4.09 -9.27 15.95
CA ALA A 150 4.76 -8.07 16.44
C ALA A 150 3.83 -6.95 16.92
N GLN A 151 2.58 -6.92 16.50
CA GLN A 151 1.65 -5.82 16.82
C GLN A 151 0.47 -6.26 17.69
N ASN A 152 0.12 -7.54 17.69
CA ASN A 152 -1.04 -8.09 18.40
C ASN A 152 -2.35 -7.32 18.09
N THR A 153 -2.53 -6.93 16.84
CA THR A 153 -3.64 -6.14 16.34
C THR A 153 -4.53 -6.89 15.37
N CYS A 154 -4.35 -8.22 15.25
CA CYS A 154 -5.13 -9.08 14.37
C CYS A 154 -6.62 -9.00 14.68
N ILE A 155 -7.42 -8.66 13.67
CA ILE A 155 -8.88 -8.71 13.73
C ILE A 155 -9.44 -9.98 13.08
N PHE A 156 -8.61 -10.74 12.38
CA PHE A 156 -8.96 -12.00 11.72
C PHE A 156 -8.03 -13.12 12.17
N SER A 157 -8.48 -14.37 12.08
CA SER A 157 -7.58 -15.51 12.26
C SER A 157 -6.51 -15.52 11.15
N THR A 158 -5.33 -16.05 11.46
CA THR A 158 -4.22 -16.17 10.49
C THR A 158 -4.63 -16.96 9.25
N GLU A 159 -5.42 -18.00 9.42
CA GLU A 159 -5.94 -18.82 8.31
C GLU A 159 -6.83 -18.01 7.38
N PHE A 160 -7.80 -17.26 7.92
CA PHE A 160 -8.67 -16.40 7.13
C PHE A 160 -7.88 -15.30 6.41
N ALA A 161 -6.93 -14.70 7.12
CA ALA A 161 -6.10 -13.64 6.57
C ALA A 161 -5.18 -14.14 5.44
N LEU A 162 -4.60 -15.34 5.55
CA LEU A 162 -3.85 -15.98 4.45
C LEU A 162 -4.75 -16.26 3.23
N LYS A 163 -5.98 -16.73 3.46
CA LYS A 163 -6.95 -16.92 2.37
C LYS A 163 -7.24 -15.60 1.66
N MET A 164 -7.50 -14.55 2.40
CA MET A 164 -7.75 -13.21 1.86
C MET A 164 -6.56 -12.68 1.05
N MET A 165 -5.33 -12.90 1.54
CA MET A 165 -4.11 -12.53 0.80
C MET A 165 -3.96 -13.34 -0.50
N GLY A 166 -4.33 -14.61 -0.48
CA GLY A 166 -4.38 -15.45 -1.68
C GLY A 166 -5.38 -14.93 -2.71
N ASP A 167 -6.58 -14.54 -2.28
CA ASP A 167 -7.62 -13.99 -3.16
C ASP A 167 -7.16 -12.67 -3.81
N VAL A 168 -6.47 -11.81 -3.05
CA VAL A 168 -5.86 -10.57 -3.59
C VAL A 168 -4.79 -10.89 -4.64
N GLN A 169 -3.95 -11.89 -4.38
CA GLN A 169 -2.88 -12.26 -5.31
C GLN A 169 -3.43 -12.90 -6.59
N GLU A 170 -4.45 -13.73 -6.51
CA GLU A 170 -5.15 -14.24 -7.69
C GLU A 170 -5.74 -13.10 -8.53
N TYR A 171 -6.42 -12.16 -7.86
CA TYR A 171 -6.95 -10.98 -8.55
C TYR A 171 -5.86 -10.18 -9.29
N PHE A 172 -4.67 -10.06 -8.71
CA PHE A 172 -3.54 -9.39 -9.37
C PHE A 172 -3.08 -10.12 -10.62
N ILE A 173 -2.99 -11.45 -10.56
CA ILE A 173 -2.62 -12.29 -11.71
C ILE A 173 -3.67 -12.17 -12.80
N ASP A 174 -4.93 -12.38 -12.48
CA ASP A 174 -6.06 -12.39 -13.43
C ASP A 174 -6.24 -11.04 -14.15
N ASN A 175 -5.91 -9.94 -13.49
CA ASN A 175 -6.04 -8.59 -14.04
C ASN A 175 -4.73 -7.98 -14.54
N GLY A 176 -3.63 -8.75 -14.56
CA GLY A 176 -2.34 -8.30 -15.07
C GLY A 176 -1.71 -7.15 -14.28
N ILE A 177 -1.99 -7.04 -12.97
CA ILE A 177 -1.44 -6.01 -12.09
C ILE A 177 0.01 -6.34 -11.74
N ARG A 178 0.96 -5.70 -12.42
CA ARG A 178 2.39 -6.06 -12.35
C ARG A 178 3.26 -5.04 -11.63
N ASN A 179 2.79 -3.81 -11.48
CA ASN A 179 3.56 -2.70 -10.93
C ASN A 179 3.11 -2.32 -9.51
N PHE A 180 2.30 -3.16 -8.92
CA PHE A 180 1.78 -3.01 -7.56
C PHE A 180 2.20 -4.19 -6.70
N TYR A 181 2.68 -3.93 -5.47
CA TYR A 181 3.01 -4.99 -4.53
C TYR A 181 1.78 -5.37 -3.70
N SER A 182 1.43 -6.64 -3.73
CA SER A 182 0.27 -7.19 -3.00
C SER A 182 0.50 -7.30 -1.51
N VAL A 183 1.77 -7.36 -1.10
CA VAL A 183 2.18 -7.41 0.29
C VAL A 183 3.57 -6.77 0.46
N SER A 184 3.79 -6.13 1.60
CA SER A 184 5.11 -5.70 2.07
C SER A 184 5.47 -6.50 3.31
N ILE A 185 6.22 -7.60 3.12
CA ILE A 185 6.58 -8.54 4.16
C ILE A 185 7.52 -7.86 5.14
N SER A 186 7.06 -7.63 6.37
CA SER A 186 7.61 -6.62 7.25
C SER A 186 8.42 -7.20 8.40
N GLY A 187 9.74 -7.02 8.34
CA GLY A 187 10.65 -7.17 9.46
C GLY A 187 10.74 -5.93 10.36
N TYR A 188 10.33 -4.75 9.85
CA TYR A 188 10.38 -3.50 10.61
C TYR A 188 9.67 -3.64 11.97
N HIS A 189 8.44 -4.08 11.99
CA HIS A 189 7.66 -4.21 13.22
C HIS A 189 8.23 -5.28 14.15
N ILE A 190 8.79 -6.35 13.60
CA ILE A 190 9.48 -7.40 14.36
C ILE A 190 10.72 -6.84 15.07
N ALA A 191 11.48 -6.00 14.39
CA ALA A 191 12.62 -5.30 14.97
C ALA A 191 12.19 -4.28 16.03
N GLU A 192 11.14 -3.48 15.77
CA GLU A 192 10.61 -2.51 16.74
C GLU A 192 10.02 -3.21 17.97
N ALA A 193 9.52 -4.46 17.84
CA ALA A 193 9.11 -5.30 18.96
C ALA A 193 10.28 -5.91 19.75
N GLY A 194 11.53 -5.72 19.31
CA GLY A 194 12.72 -6.11 20.06
C GLY A 194 13.67 -7.11 19.39
N ALA A 195 13.38 -7.55 18.19
CA ALA A 195 14.28 -8.47 17.49
C ALA A 195 15.62 -7.80 17.12
N ASN A 196 16.71 -8.56 17.22
CA ASN A 196 18.00 -8.14 16.70
C ASN A 196 18.06 -8.28 15.16
N PRO A 197 19.08 -7.75 14.47
CA PRO A 197 19.16 -7.80 13.01
C PRO A 197 19.04 -9.22 12.40
N ILE A 198 19.67 -10.19 13.03
CA ILE A 198 19.64 -11.60 12.56
C ILE A 198 18.25 -12.18 12.69
N SER A 199 17.61 -12.01 13.84
CA SER A 199 16.26 -12.50 14.09
C SER A 199 15.22 -11.77 13.21
N GLN A 200 15.38 -10.46 13.02
CA GLN A 200 14.55 -9.69 12.08
C GLN A 200 14.58 -10.32 10.68
N LEU A 201 15.79 -10.52 10.15
CA LEU A 201 15.95 -11.10 8.82
C LEU A 201 15.37 -12.51 8.73
N ALA A 202 15.67 -13.36 9.72
CA ALA A 202 15.22 -14.75 9.73
C ALA A 202 13.69 -14.86 9.75
N PHE A 203 13.01 -14.13 10.61
CA PHE A 203 11.55 -14.15 10.70
C PHE A 203 10.90 -13.53 9.46
N THR A 204 11.46 -12.45 8.93
CA THR A 204 10.94 -11.81 7.73
C THR A 204 11.01 -12.74 6.51
N LEU A 205 12.14 -13.42 6.32
CA LEU A 205 12.26 -14.40 5.24
C LEU A 205 11.38 -15.63 5.45
N ALA A 206 11.21 -16.09 6.70
CA ALA A 206 10.28 -17.18 7.03
C ALA A 206 8.85 -16.81 6.66
N ASN A 207 8.40 -15.58 6.99
CA ASN A 207 7.09 -15.07 6.56
C ASN A 207 6.98 -15.01 5.02
N GLY A 208 8.02 -14.55 4.35
CA GLY A 208 8.08 -14.54 2.89
C GLY A 208 7.91 -15.94 2.28
N PHE A 209 8.59 -16.95 2.81
CA PHE A 209 8.42 -18.32 2.36
C PHE A 209 7.05 -18.89 2.71
N THR A 210 6.43 -18.48 3.80
CA THR A 210 5.06 -18.88 4.15
C THR A 210 4.06 -18.39 3.09
N TYR A 211 4.19 -17.14 2.65
CA TYR A 211 3.37 -16.62 1.54
C TYR A 211 3.63 -17.40 0.23
N VAL A 212 4.89 -17.65 -0.10
CA VAL A 212 5.25 -18.42 -1.31
C VAL A 212 4.62 -19.82 -1.28
N GLU A 213 4.79 -20.56 -0.19
CA GLU A 213 4.23 -21.92 -0.05
C GLU A 213 2.69 -21.90 -0.11
N TYR A 214 2.07 -20.90 0.52
CA TYR A 214 0.62 -20.76 0.49
C TYR A 214 0.08 -20.47 -0.93
N TYR A 215 0.70 -19.56 -1.66
CA TYR A 215 0.28 -19.25 -3.04
C TYR A 215 0.52 -20.43 -3.99
N LEU A 216 1.64 -21.12 -3.85
CA LEU A 216 1.89 -22.36 -4.59
C LEU A 216 0.86 -23.45 -4.28
N SER A 217 0.44 -23.60 -3.01
CA SER A 217 -0.58 -24.57 -2.61
C SER A 217 -1.96 -24.29 -3.24
N ARG A 218 -2.21 -23.03 -3.63
CA ARG A 218 -3.39 -22.60 -4.38
C ARG A 218 -3.25 -22.77 -5.90
N GLY A 219 -2.11 -23.28 -6.39
CA GLY A 219 -1.86 -23.50 -7.81
C GLY A 219 -1.37 -22.28 -8.60
N MET A 220 -0.98 -21.19 -7.93
CA MET A 220 -0.43 -20.01 -8.61
C MET A 220 1.00 -20.28 -9.09
N ASP A 221 1.37 -19.69 -10.25
CA ASP A 221 2.76 -19.77 -10.75
C ASP A 221 3.65 -18.75 -10.00
N ILE A 222 4.78 -19.26 -9.47
CA ILE A 222 5.77 -18.44 -8.78
C ILE A 222 6.31 -17.30 -9.62
N ASN A 223 6.33 -17.43 -10.93
CA ASN A 223 6.83 -16.41 -11.85
C ASN A 223 5.82 -15.28 -12.08
N GLU A 224 4.55 -15.53 -11.78
CA GLU A 224 3.49 -14.51 -11.85
C GLU A 224 3.38 -13.74 -10.56
N PHE A 225 3.32 -14.39 -9.38
CA PHE A 225 3.18 -13.69 -8.11
C PHE A 225 4.50 -13.21 -7.49
N GLY A 226 5.62 -13.91 -7.70
CA GLY A 226 6.89 -13.57 -7.08
C GLY A 226 7.32 -12.11 -7.26
N PRO A 227 7.14 -11.51 -8.44
CA PRO A 227 7.43 -10.09 -8.65
C PRO A 227 6.55 -9.10 -7.85
N ASN A 228 5.38 -9.51 -7.36
CA ASN A 228 4.47 -8.69 -6.56
C ASN A 228 4.80 -8.70 -5.06
N LEU A 229 5.75 -9.54 -4.63
CA LEU A 229 6.22 -9.57 -3.25
C LEU A 229 7.27 -8.48 -3.02
N SER A 230 7.11 -7.73 -1.94
CA SER A 230 8.11 -6.79 -1.46
C SER A 230 8.40 -7.02 0.01
N PHE A 231 9.49 -6.43 0.51
CA PHE A 231 9.94 -6.59 1.88
C PHE A 231 10.12 -5.22 2.53
N PHE A 232 10.08 -5.22 3.85
CA PHE A 232 10.23 -4.01 4.64
C PHE A 232 11.09 -4.31 5.86
N PHE A 233 12.28 -3.67 5.97
CA PHE A 233 13.18 -3.84 7.09
C PHE A 233 13.38 -2.54 7.87
N SER A 234 13.76 -2.70 9.14
CA SER A 234 14.26 -1.63 9.99
C SER A 234 15.78 -1.59 9.94
N ASN A 235 16.36 -0.39 9.94
CA ASN A 235 17.77 -0.18 10.20
C ASN A 235 17.97 0.53 11.54
N GLY A 236 18.61 -0.18 12.47
CA GLY A 236 19.14 0.41 13.70
C GLY A 236 20.60 0.88 13.55
N VAL A 237 21.29 1.06 14.68
CA VAL A 237 22.68 1.54 14.71
C VAL A 237 23.71 0.39 14.70
N ASP A 238 23.28 -0.85 14.93
CA ASP A 238 24.18 -1.99 14.93
C ASP A 238 24.81 -2.23 13.55
N PRO A 239 26.10 -2.58 13.46
CA PRO A 239 26.80 -2.68 12.18
C PRO A 239 26.24 -3.75 11.24
N GLU A 240 25.54 -4.74 11.76
CA GLU A 240 24.88 -5.81 10.95
C GLU A 240 23.82 -5.23 10.02
N TYR A 241 23.22 -4.11 10.36
CA TYR A 241 22.25 -3.43 9.49
C TYR A 241 22.87 -2.94 8.17
N ALA A 242 24.18 -2.72 8.13
CA ALA A 242 24.88 -2.31 6.90
C ALA A 242 24.85 -3.37 5.78
N VAL A 243 24.46 -4.61 6.11
CA VAL A 243 24.48 -5.73 5.15
C VAL A 243 23.15 -6.50 5.10
N ILE A 244 22.15 -6.11 5.87
CA ILE A 244 20.88 -6.87 5.99
C ILE A 244 20.22 -7.09 4.63
N GLY A 245 20.17 -6.08 3.77
CA GLY A 245 19.54 -6.17 2.47
C GLY A 245 20.28 -7.07 1.49
N ARG A 246 21.60 -6.98 1.43
CA ARG A 246 22.39 -7.86 0.54
C ARG A 246 22.35 -9.31 0.98
N VAL A 247 22.29 -9.58 2.28
CA VAL A 247 22.11 -10.94 2.81
C VAL A 247 20.70 -11.44 2.48
N ALA A 248 19.68 -10.62 2.71
CA ALA A 248 18.31 -10.94 2.35
C ALA A 248 18.17 -11.30 0.86
N ARG A 249 18.70 -10.46 -0.03
CA ARG A 249 18.68 -10.72 -1.49
C ARG A 249 19.35 -12.02 -1.86
N ARG A 250 20.50 -12.31 -1.25
CA ARG A 250 21.25 -13.53 -1.54
C ARG A 250 20.50 -14.78 -1.09
N LEU A 251 19.95 -14.78 0.12
CA LEU A 251 19.20 -15.91 0.67
C LEU A 251 17.92 -16.15 -0.13
N TRP A 252 17.16 -15.08 -0.38
CA TRP A 252 15.93 -15.12 -1.16
C TRP A 252 16.18 -15.67 -2.57
N ALA A 253 17.12 -15.09 -3.31
CA ALA A 253 17.42 -15.52 -4.67
C ALA A 253 17.84 -16.99 -4.75
N LYS A 254 18.66 -17.48 -3.78
CA LYS A 254 19.05 -18.89 -3.71
C LYS A 254 17.86 -19.79 -3.47
N ALA A 255 16.99 -19.48 -2.51
CA ALA A 255 15.82 -20.27 -2.20
C ALA A 255 14.83 -20.26 -3.38
N MET A 256 14.52 -19.11 -3.93
CA MET A 256 13.59 -18.96 -5.07
C MET A 256 14.08 -19.74 -6.29
N LYS A 257 15.40 -19.72 -6.57
CA LYS A 257 15.99 -20.47 -7.68
C LYS A 257 15.99 -21.97 -7.41
N ASN A 258 16.55 -22.39 -6.26
CA ASN A 258 16.92 -23.80 -6.04
C ASN A 258 15.75 -24.64 -5.52
N LYS A 259 14.86 -24.05 -4.70
CA LYS A 259 13.71 -24.76 -4.15
C LYS A 259 12.47 -24.63 -5.04
N TYR A 260 12.24 -23.45 -5.62
CA TYR A 260 10.98 -23.15 -6.31
C TYR A 260 11.13 -23.03 -7.84
N GLY A 261 12.35 -23.09 -8.38
CA GLY A 261 12.56 -22.99 -9.83
C GLY A 261 12.22 -21.64 -10.47
N ALA A 262 12.13 -20.59 -9.65
CA ALA A 262 11.71 -19.27 -10.06
C ALA A 262 12.66 -18.65 -11.11
N ASN A 263 12.11 -17.87 -12.03
CA ASN A 263 12.86 -17.10 -13.01
C ASN A 263 13.63 -15.92 -12.37
N LYS A 264 14.50 -15.27 -13.12
CA LYS A 264 15.34 -14.16 -12.62
C LYS A 264 14.54 -13.03 -12.00
N ARG A 265 13.35 -12.70 -12.54
CA ARG A 265 12.51 -11.61 -12.04
C ARG A 265 11.90 -11.96 -10.68
N ALA A 266 11.41 -13.17 -10.51
CA ALA A 266 10.86 -13.66 -9.24
C ALA A 266 11.94 -13.89 -8.15
N GLN A 267 13.22 -14.06 -8.54
CA GLN A 267 14.35 -14.14 -7.61
C GLN A 267 14.75 -12.78 -7.00
N MET A 268 14.27 -11.65 -7.55
CA MET A 268 14.65 -10.31 -7.09
C MET A 268 13.88 -9.96 -5.83
N LEU A 269 14.58 -9.86 -4.70
CA LEU A 269 14.03 -9.28 -3.47
C LEU A 269 14.13 -7.76 -3.55
N LYS A 270 12.97 -7.09 -3.47
CA LYS A 270 12.86 -5.64 -3.38
C LYS A 270 12.44 -5.28 -1.97
N TYR A 271 13.04 -4.23 -1.40
CA TYR A 271 12.74 -3.86 -0.03
C TYR A 271 12.78 -2.36 0.21
N HIS A 272 11.92 -1.95 1.11
CA HIS A 272 11.91 -0.66 1.76
C HIS A 272 12.69 -0.73 3.06
N ILE A 273 13.38 0.35 3.43
CA ILE A 273 13.97 0.55 4.75
C ILE A 273 13.27 1.72 5.44
N GLN A 274 12.99 1.55 6.72
CA GLN A 274 12.73 2.64 7.64
C GLN A 274 13.78 2.63 8.73
N THR A 275 14.30 3.81 9.10
CA THR A 275 15.20 3.95 10.25
C THR A 275 14.46 3.57 11.54
N SER A 276 15.16 2.97 12.50
CA SER A 276 14.54 2.45 13.72
C SER A 276 14.12 3.55 14.68
N GLY A 277 12.84 3.60 15.04
CA GLY A 277 12.31 4.47 16.09
C GLY A 277 12.88 4.12 17.47
N ARG A 278 13.18 2.85 17.74
CA ARG A 278 13.80 2.38 19.00
C ARG A 278 15.19 2.94 19.25
N SER A 279 15.89 3.38 18.23
CA SER A 279 17.21 3.98 18.36
C SER A 279 17.18 5.45 18.77
N LEU A 280 16.02 6.08 18.75
CA LEU A 280 15.85 7.49 19.12
C LEU A 280 15.79 7.64 20.65
N HIS A 281 16.42 8.71 21.16
CA HIS A 281 16.47 9.02 22.58
C HIS A 281 15.88 10.41 22.86
N ALA A 282 14.91 10.47 23.76
CA ALA A 282 14.29 11.73 24.16
C ALA A 282 15.23 12.61 24.98
N GLN A 283 16.14 12.01 25.76
CA GLN A 283 17.09 12.73 26.61
C GLN A 283 18.30 13.28 25.83
N GLU A 284 18.64 12.65 24.71
CA GLU A 284 19.77 13.00 23.85
C GLU A 284 19.25 13.33 22.45
N ILE A 285 18.23 14.17 22.39
CA ILE A 285 17.44 14.45 21.20
C ILE A 285 18.29 15.01 20.05
N ASP A 286 19.25 15.87 20.33
CA ASP A 286 20.11 16.50 19.32
C ASP A 286 20.98 15.48 18.56
N PHE A 287 21.29 14.34 19.20
CA PHE A 287 22.04 13.27 18.56
C PHE A 287 21.16 12.34 17.68
N ASN A 288 19.84 12.50 17.69
CA ASN A 288 18.97 11.67 16.89
C ASN A 288 19.20 11.89 15.40
N ASP A 289 19.53 13.10 14.96
CA ASP A 289 19.90 13.36 13.57
C ASP A 289 21.11 12.55 13.12
N ILE A 290 22.11 12.41 13.99
CA ILE A 290 23.31 11.61 13.72
C ILE A 290 22.92 10.12 13.64
N ARG A 291 22.11 9.62 14.57
CA ARG A 291 21.63 8.23 14.59
C ARG A 291 20.85 7.91 13.32
N THR A 292 19.89 8.75 12.97
CA THR A 292 19.05 8.60 11.78
C THR A 292 19.90 8.68 10.51
N THR A 293 20.85 9.62 10.43
CA THR A 293 21.76 9.76 9.30
C THR A 293 22.60 8.48 9.10
N LEU A 294 23.16 7.91 10.16
CA LEU A 294 23.93 6.66 10.07
C LEU A 294 23.07 5.50 9.55
N GLN A 295 21.87 5.37 10.07
CA GLN A 295 20.93 4.34 9.64
C GLN A 295 20.51 4.50 8.17
N ALA A 296 20.30 5.74 7.73
CA ALA A 296 20.03 6.06 6.34
C ALA A 296 21.21 5.73 5.41
N LEU A 297 22.44 6.02 5.85
CA LEU A 297 23.66 5.65 5.11
C LEU A 297 23.79 4.12 4.94
N TYR A 298 23.51 3.34 5.98
CA TYR A 298 23.46 1.89 5.87
C TYR A 298 22.47 1.43 4.77
N ALA A 299 21.28 2.02 4.74
CA ALA A 299 20.27 1.69 3.75
C ALA A 299 20.72 2.05 2.32
N ILE A 300 21.32 3.22 2.13
CA ILE A 300 21.82 3.71 0.84
C ILE A 300 22.96 2.83 0.33
N TYR A 301 23.95 2.52 1.16
CA TYR A 301 25.09 1.69 0.76
C TYR A 301 24.72 0.22 0.57
N ASP A 302 23.63 -0.24 1.16
CA ASP A 302 23.08 -1.56 0.94
C ASP A 302 22.07 -1.63 -0.24
N ASN A 303 21.92 -0.52 -0.97
CA ASN A 303 21.07 -0.37 -2.17
C ASN A 303 19.59 -0.72 -1.90
N CYS A 304 18.98 -0.17 -0.87
CA CYS A 304 17.54 -0.30 -0.67
C CYS A 304 16.76 0.29 -1.86
N ASN A 305 15.55 -0.20 -2.10
CA ASN A 305 14.71 0.32 -3.19
C ASN A 305 14.02 1.64 -2.81
N SER A 306 13.72 1.82 -1.54
CA SER A 306 13.16 3.05 -0.98
C SER A 306 13.55 3.19 0.49
N LEU A 307 13.57 4.42 0.98
CA LEU A 307 14.01 4.76 2.32
C LEU A 307 13.03 5.77 2.93
N HIS A 308 12.68 5.55 4.19
CA HIS A 308 12.03 6.51 5.08
C HIS A 308 12.92 6.75 6.29
N THR A 309 13.07 8.01 6.68
CA THR A 309 13.85 8.42 7.86
C THR A 309 12.93 9.02 8.92
N ASN A 310 13.17 8.69 10.17
CA ASN A 310 12.50 9.33 11.28
C ASN A 310 13.00 10.78 11.46
N ALA A 311 12.14 11.66 11.95
CA ALA A 311 12.55 12.97 12.42
C ALA A 311 13.27 12.84 13.77
N TYR A 312 14.16 13.78 14.08
CA TYR A 312 14.94 13.75 15.32
C TYR A 312 14.07 13.84 16.58
N ASP A 313 12.93 14.50 16.47
CA ASP A 313 12.00 14.78 17.56
C ASP A 313 10.90 13.73 17.74
N GLU A 314 10.84 12.70 16.89
CA GLU A 314 9.90 11.59 17.05
C GLU A 314 10.04 10.84 18.39
N ALA A 315 11.13 11.04 19.12
CA ALA A 315 11.31 10.51 20.47
C ALA A 315 10.38 11.16 21.51
N ILE A 316 9.82 12.35 21.23
CA ILE A 316 8.98 13.12 22.16
C ILE A 316 7.69 13.64 21.53
N THR A 317 7.62 13.70 20.21
CA THR A 317 6.45 14.17 19.46
C THR A 317 6.07 13.16 18.38
N THR A 318 4.79 13.19 17.99
CA THR A 318 4.36 12.53 16.77
C THR A 318 4.40 13.57 15.64
N PRO A 319 5.11 13.34 14.56
CA PRO A 319 5.16 14.27 13.44
C PRO A 319 3.81 14.44 12.75
#